data_996aac4cb60990f4c6e38e415c8ff2de
#
_entry.id   996aac4cb60990f4c6e38e415c8ff2de
#
_cell.length_a   1.000
_cell.length_b   1.000
_cell.length_c   1.000
_cell.angle_alpha   90.00
_cell.angle_beta   90.00
_cell.angle_gamma   90.00
#
_symmetry.space_group_name_H-M   'P 1'
#
loop_
_entity.id
_entity.type
_entity.pdbx_description
1 polymer ?
#
loop_
_entity_poly.entity_id
_entity_poly.type
_entity_poly.pdbx_seq_one_letter_code
_entity_poly.pdbx_strand_id
1 'polypeptide(L)'
;MKKKVGLIIQGPITTIHKRNNKHYDSNQNIKKILRNCPDLISEVVLVTWKTERKKICKEILTNKNLKILFLNDPGVPKLYSKDVSDNRLRQFYSCYNAIKAFSNKIDIAIKTRTDLYIDLKKSINFFLIEQERKKKLLKSKFEGVICSKRFYLTMPYWLSDFFYIGNKDILKKFFYSQIKYKQKRFGQVEVGLPEGDSVLKFLYFNRKKIKNFNEKNFFPDLPKKLDDSYSAFSEREFYLWQYSIRQYFSVLPYKITKSTIFKGEKYYKYNKYFIHDSNNFLNAEKNYINLLEKLSYKLNTFIILKHIFCYINFNYIKRKLENK
;
A
#
# COMPACT_ATOMS: atom_id res chain seq x y z
N MET A 1 10.88 21.52 17.03
CA MET A 1 11.62 20.24 17.18
C MET A 1 11.72 19.54 15.82
N LYS A 2 12.88 18.99 15.48
CA LYS A 2 13.10 18.24 14.24
C LYS A 2 12.41 16.87 14.36
N LYS A 3 11.52 16.52 13.42
CA LYS A 3 10.77 15.23 13.44
C LYS A 3 11.75 14.07 13.28
N LYS A 4 11.59 13.03 14.10
CA LYS A 4 12.40 11.80 14.02
C LYS A 4 11.71 10.75 13.17
N VAL A 5 12.50 10.08 12.33
CA VAL A 5 12.01 9.10 11.37
C VAL A 5 12.49 7.70 11.74
N GLY A 6 11.59 6.73 11.72
CA GLY A 6 11.90 5.29 11.85
C GLY A 6 11.74 4.58 10.51
N LEU A 7 12.65 3.67 10.20
CA LEU A 7 12.63 2.85 8.99
C LEU A 7 12.36 1.39 9.32
N ILE A 8 11.35 0.81 8.70
CA ILE A 8 11.03 -0.62 8.72
C ILE A 8 11.48 -1.23 7.39
N ILE A 9 12.39 -2.18 7.45
CA ILE A 9 12.76 -3.03 6.32
C ILE A 9 12.09 -4.38 6.55
N GLN A 10 11.07 -4.71 5.72
CA GLN A 10 10.18 -5.84 5.96
C GLN A 10 10.26 -6.88 4.83
N GLY A 11 10.32 -8.15 5.19
CA GLY A 11 10.17 -9.25 4.25
C GLY A 11 11.12 -10.41 4.48
N PRO A 12 11.00 -11.47 3.68
CA PRO A 12 11.94 -12.58 3.69
C PRO A 12 13.32 -12.14 3.13
N ILE A 13 14.36 -12.84 3.53
CA ILE A 13 15.73 -12.57 3.06
C ILE A 13 15.94 -13.17 1.68
N THR A 14 15.35 -14.34 1.43
CA THR A 14 15.39 -14.98 0.11
C THR A 14 14.00 -14.95 -0.50
N THR A 15 13.88 -14.45 -1.73
CA THR A 15 12.61 -14.42 -2.49
C THR A 15 12.79 -15.07 -3.85
N ILE A 16 11.70 -15.59 -4.40
CA ILE A 16 11.71 -16.13 -5.77
C ILE A 16 11.22 -15.05 -6.72
N HIS A 17 11.95 -14.85 -7.80
CA HIS A 17 11.50 -13.97 -8.88
C HIS A 17 10.55 -14.76 -9.79
N LYS A 18 9.25 -14.46 -9.73
CA LYS A 18 8.19 -15.22 -10.41
C LYS A 18 8.37 -15.37 -11.94
N ARG A 19 9.10 -14.45 -12.60
CA ARG A 19 9.26 -14.46 -14.06
C ARG A 19 10.30 -15.47 -14.57
N ASN A 20 11.31 -15.74 -13.78
CA ASN A 20 12.46 -16.56 -14.19
C ASN A 20 12.83 -17.62 -13.15
N ASN A 21 12.01 -17.84 -12.14
CA ASN A 21 12.23 -18.75 -11.01
C ASN A 21 13.58 -18.60 -10.29
N LYS A 22 14.30 -17.49 -10.51
CA LYS A 22 15.59 -17.24 -9.85
C LYS A 22 15.38 -16.82 -8.41
N HIS A 23 16.20 -17.37 -7.55
CA HIS A 23 16.30 -16.92 -6.17
C HIS A 23 16.96 -15.54 -6.12
N TYR A 24 16.34 -14.62 -5.38
CA TYR A 24 16.89 -13.30 -5.11
C TYR A 24 17.31 -13.23 -3.64
N ASP A 25 18.58 -12.95 -3.39
CA ASP A 25 19.14 -12.67 -2.07
C ASP A 25 18.99 -11.18 -1.76
N SER A 26 18.18 -10.88 -0.74
CA SER A 26 17.92 -9.50 -0.32
C SER A 26 19.03 -8.88 0.51
N ASN A 27 20.06 -9.63 0.93
CA ASN A 27 21.16 -9.09 1.76
C ASN A 27 21.83 -7.88 1.10
N GLN A 28 22.11 -7.95 -0.20
CA GLN A 28 22.73 -6.84 -0.91
C GLN A 28 21.84 -5.60 -0.93
N ASN A 29 20.52 -5.78 -1.11
CA ASN A 29 19.58 -4.67 -1.10
C ASN A 29 19.44 -4.06 0.30
N ILE A 30 19.40 -4.88 1.35
CA ILE A 30 19.38 -4.41 2.75
C ILE A 30 20.64 -3.59 3.04
N LYS A 31 21.84 -4.09 2.67
CA LYS A 31 23.10 -3.33 2.81
C LYS A 31 23.04 -1.99 2.08
N LYS A 32 22.51 -1.98 0.83
CA LYS A 32 22.33 -0.77 0.04
C LYS A 32 21.41 0.24 0.73
N ILE A 33 20.29 -0.22 1.30
CA ILE A 33 19.36 0.62 2.05
C ILE A 33 20.07 1.23 3.26
N LEU A 34 20.80 0.41 4.03
CA LEU A 34 21.52 0.86 5.24
C LEU A 34 22.61 1.87 4.92
N ARG A 35 23.43 1.64 3.88
CA ARG A 35 24.50 2.58 3.45
C ARG A 35 23.96 3.92 2.96
N ASN A 36 22.78 3.92 2.32
CA ASN A 36 22.14 5.14 1.80
C ASN A 36 21.04 5.67 2.75
N CYS A 37 21.10 5.28 4.01
CA CYS A 37 20.12 5.70 5.01
C CYS A 37 20.33 7.19 5.33
N PRO A 38 19.35 8.08 5.13
CA PRO A 38 19.50 9.48 5.48
C PRO A 38 19.65 9.70 6.99
N ASP A 39 20.43 10.71 7.41
CA ASP A 39 20.67 11.06 8.83
C ASP A 39 19.36 11.38 9.60
N LEU A 40 18.32 11.75 8.90
CA LEU A 40 16.99 11.96 9.50
C LEU A 40 16.36 10.69 10.07
N ILE A 41 16.83 9.52 9.62
CA ILE A 41 16.36 8.22 10.12
C ILE A 41 17.14 7.89 11.37
N SER A 42 16.48 7.95 12.50
CA SER A 42 17.09 7.74 13.82
C SER A 42 16.98 6.32 14.33
N GLU A 43 16.06 5.53 13.79
CA GLU A 43 15.88 4.12 14.17
C GLU A 43 15.61 3.28 12.92
N VAL A 44 16.27 2.13 12.83
CA VAL A 44 16.06 1.15 11.74
C VAL A 44 15.70 -0.20 12.33
N VAL A 45 14.61 -0.79 11.85
CA VAL A 45 14.14 -2.13 12.25
C VAL A 45 14.06 -3.01 11.01
N LEU A 46 14.86 -4.06 10.97
CA LEU A 46 14.68 -5.19 10.04
C LEU A 46 13.72 -6.18 10.68
N VAL A 47 12.62 -6.50 10.00
CA VAL A 47 11.67 -7.49 10.48
C VAL A 47 11.51 -8.61 9.46
N THR A 48 11.73 -9.84 9.92
CA THR A 48 11.66 -11.05 9.10
C THR A 48 11.20 -12.26 9.93
N TRP A 49 11.11 -13.42 9.31
CA TRP A 49 10.67 -14.64 9.99
C TRP A 49 11.82 -15.33 10.72
N LYS A 50 11.53 -16.06 11.79
CA LYS A 50 12.54 -16.84 12.53
C LYS A 50 13.29 -17.83 11.61
N THR A 51 12.60 -18.38 10.63
CA THR A 51 13.17 -19.31 9.63
C THR A 51 14.22 -18.66 8.71
N GLU A 52 14.20 -17.34 8.60
CA GLU A 52 15.12 -16.58 7.73
C GLU A 52 16.44 -16.20 8.43
N ARG A 53 16.55 -16.41 9.75
CA ARG A 53 17.70 -15.98 10.56
C ARG A 53 19.05 -16.42 10.00
N LYS A 54 19.14 -17.70 9.59
CA LYS A 54 20.39 -18.28 9.04
C LYS A 54 20.78 -17.72 7.67
N LYS A 55 19.85 -17.04 6.97
CA LYS A 55 20.08 -16.46 5.64
C LYS A 55 20.58 -15.04 5.71
N ILE A 56 20.58 -14.39 6.86
CA ILE A 56 21.09 -13.03 7.03
C ILE A 56 22.60 -13.07 7.14
N CYS A 57 23.28 -12.28 6.33
CA CYS A 57 24.74 -12.19 6.36
C CYS A 57 25.24 -11.54 7.66
N LYS A 58 26.48 -11.91 8.08
CA LYS A 58 27.10 -11.48 9.32
C LYS A 58 27.13 -9.97 9.48
N GLU A 59 27.45 -9.24 8.42
CA GLU A 59 27.53 -7.76 8.42
C GLU A 59 26.21 -7.09 8.83
N ILE A 60 25.07 -7.66 8.42
CA ILE A 60 23.75 -7.16 8.82
C ILE A 60 23.48 -7.52 10.28
N LEU A 61 23.80 -8.75 10.67
CA LEU A 61 23.57 -9.24 12.07
C LEU A 61 24.40 -8.45 13.11
N THR A 62 25.58 -7.98 12.74
CA THR A 62 26.49 -7.24 13.64
C THR A 62 26.30 -5.72 13.59
N ASN A 63 25.38 -5.23 12.78
CA ASN A 63 25.15 -3.78 12.65
C ASN A 63 24.46 -3.24 13.92
N LYS A 64 25.22 -2.47 14.72
CA LYS A 64 24.77 -1.91 16.00
C LYS A 64 23.60 -0.90 15.87
N ASN A 65 23.44 -0.28 14.69
CA ASN A 65 22.40 0.70 14.41
C ASN A 65 21.10 0.05 13.88
N LEU A 66 21.07 -1.28 13.78
CA LEU A 66 19.96 -2.04 13.25
C LEU A 66 19.33 -2.93 14.31
N LYS A 67 18.07 -2.68 14.64
CA LYS A 67 17.28 -3.62 15.44
C LYS A 67 16.70 -4.71 14.55
N ILE A 68 16.92 -5.97 14.88
CA ILE A 68 16.37 -7.10 14.10
C ILE A 68 15.28 -7.79 14.91
N LEU A 69 14.11 -7.94 14.29
CA LEU A 69 12.97 -8.66 14.85
C LEU A 69 12.75 -9.97 14.08
N PHE A 70 12.85 -11.08 14.75
CA PHE A 70 12.51 -12.41 14.23
C PHE A 70 11.12 -12.81 14.72
N LEU A 71 10.15 -12.89 13.82
CA LEU A 71 8.77 -13.20 14.14
C LEU A 71 8.40 -14.63 13.73
N ASN A 72 7.44 -15.22 14.42
CA ASN A 72 6.75 -16.40 13.92
C ASN A 72 5.84 -15.98 12.75
N ASP A 73 5.80 -16.79 11.69
CA ASP A 73 4.93 -16.58 10.57
C ASP A 73 3.45 -16.74 10.98
N PRO A 74 2.59 -15.72 10.83
CA PRO A 74 1.18 -15.83 11.18
C PRO A 74 0.35 -16.68 10.22
N GLY A 75 0.97 -17.17 9.15
CA GLY A 75 0.29 -17.90 8.08
C GLY A 75 -0.55 -17.03 7.17
N VAL A 76 -1.32 -17.69 6.31
CA VAL A 76 -2.26 -17.05 5.36
C VAL A 76 -3.68 -17.26 5.87
N PRO A 77 -4.54 -16.23 5.86
CA PRO A 77 -5.94 -16.38 6.24
C PRO A 77 -6.66 -17.39 5.34
N LYS A 78 -7.49 -18.26 5.92
CA LYS A 78 -8.30 -19.25 5.18
C LYS A 78 -9.37 -18.65 4.26
N LEU A 79 -9.61 -17.33 4.33
CA LEU A 79 -10.62 -16.62 3.54
C LEU A 79 -10.27 -16.46 2.07
N TYR A 80 -9.02 -16.67 1.71
CA TYR A 80 -8.55 -16.53 0.34
C TYR A 80 -8.44 -17.92 -0.31
N SER A 81 -8.75 -18.01 -1.61
CA SER A 81 -8.68 -19.28 -2.34
C SER A 81 -7.30 -19.91 -2.18
N LYS A 82 -7.22 -21.25 -2.21
CA LYS A 82 -5.98 -22.01 -2.05
C LYS A 82 -4.90 -21.60 -3.07
N ASP A 83 -5.30 -21.06 -4.22
CA ASP A 83 -4.44 -20.78 -5.37
C ASP A 83 -3.78 -19.39 -5.34
N VAL A 84 -4.22 -18.49 -4.44
CA VAL A 84 -3.65 -17.16 -4.31
C VAL A 84 -2.94 -17.02 -2.98
N SER A 85 -1.61 -17.04 -3.00
CA SER A 85 -0.79 -16.76 -1.81
C SER A 85 -0.91 -15.29 -1.43
N ASP A 86 -1.88 -14.97 -0.59
CA ASP A 86 -2.05 -13.62 -0.05
C ASP A 86 -1.12 -13.39 1.14
N ASN A 87 0.00 -12.75 0.88
CA ASN A 87 1.00 -12.44 1.90
C ASN A 87 0.70 -11.16 2.68
N ARG A 88 -0.46 -10.54 2.53
CA ARG A 88 -0.79 -9.26 3.18
C ARG A 88 -0.83 -9.36 4.69
N LEU A 89 -1.43 -10.42 5.25
CA LEU A 89 -1.43 -10.61 6.70
C LEU A 89 -0.01 -10.68 7.23
N ARG A 90 0.87 -11.47 6.59
CA ARG A 90 2.29 -11.57 6.94
C ARG A 90 2.96 -10.20 6.93
N GLN A 91 2.74 -9.42 5.87
CA GLN A 91 3.32 -8.11 5.70
C GLN A 91 2.83 -7.13 6.76
N PHE A 92 1.53 -7.01 6.97
CA PHE A 92 0.98 -6.08 7.96
C PHE A 92 1.29 -6.49 9.40
N TYR A 93 1.29 -7.78 9.69
CA TYR A 93 1.70 -8.32 10.99
C TYR A 93 3.15 -7.96 11.33
N SER A 94 4.06 -8.17 10.39
CA SER A 94 5.47 -7.81 10.58
C SER A 94 5.66 -6.29 10.72
N CYS A 95 5.00 -5.47 9.91
CA CYS A 95 5.06 -4.02 9.99
C CYS A 95 4.48 -3.47 11.30
N TYR A 96 3.38 -4.03 11.78
CA TYR A 96 2.79 -3.63 13.06
C TYR A 96 3.73 -3.92 14.25
N ASN A 97 4.37 -5.10 14.25
CA ASN A 97 5.33 -5.43 15.30
C ASN A 97 6.59 -4.56 15.21
N ALA A 98 7.06 -4.25 14.00
CA ALA A 98 8.21 -3.36 13.82
C ALA A 98 7.89 -1.93 14.29
N ILE A 99 6.71 -1.40 13.99
CA ILE A 99 6.31 -0.04 14.43
C ILE A 99 6.17 0.06 15.95
N LYS A 100 5.76 -1.04 16.60
CA LYS A 100 5.74 -1.14 18.09
C LYS A 100 7.12 -1.17 18.71
N ALA A 101 8.12 -1.61 17.97
CA ALA A 101 9.50 -1.70 18.44
C ALA A 101 10.25 -0.36 18.35
N PHE A 102 9.69 0.65 17.69
CA PHE A 102 10.22 2.01 17.73
C PHE A 102 10.02 2.67 19.08
N SER A 103 10.95 3.54 19.44
CA SER A 103 10.80 4.41 20.61
C SER A 103 9.62 5.37 20.44
N ASN A 104 9.18 5.95 21.55
CA ASN A 104 8.11 6.97 21.53
C ASN A 104 8.54 8.27 20.83
N LYS A 105 9.85 8.47 20.62
CA LYS A 105 10.42 9.65 19.97
C LYS A 105 10.23 9.68 18.46
N ILE A 106 9.82 8.57 17.84
CA ILE A 106 9.58 8.50 16.39
C ILE A 106 8.22 9.09 16.04
N ASP A 107 8.21 10.07 15.14
CA ASP A 107 7.01 10.76 14.64
C ASP A 107 6.54 10.21 13.30
N ILE A 108 7.50 9.82 12.44
CA ILE A 108 7.28 9.36 11.08
C ILE A 108 7.82 7.95 10.95
N ALA A 109 7.05 7.07 10.33
CA ALA A 109 7.51 5.72 10.01
C ALA A 109 7.54 5.51 8.50
N ILE A 110 8.58 4.81 8.03
CA ILE A 110 8.75 4.36 6.66
C ILE A 110 8.69 2.84 6.67
N LYS A 111 7.94 2.25 5.76
CA LYS A 111 7.98 0.83 5.46
C LYS A 111 8.51 0.62 4.05
N THR A 112 9.59 -0.12 3.95
CA THR A 112 10.08 -0.68 2.69
C THR A 112 10.18 -2.20 2.77
N ARG A 113 10.47 -2.86 1.65
CA ARG A 113 10.68 -4.31 1.61
C ARG A 113 12.17 -4.63 1.56
N THR A 114 12.53 -5.83 2.01
CA THR A 114 13.91 -6.36 1.90
C THR A 114 14.41 -6.39 0.46
N ASP A 115 13.50 -6.59 -0.51
CA ASP A 115 13.78 -6.70 -1.95
C ASP A 115 13.47 -5.43 -2.75
N LEU A 116 13.19 -4.30 -2.08
CA LEU A 116 12.83 -3.02 -2.70
C LEU A 116 13.79 -1.91 -2.28
N TYR A 117 14.39 -1.21 -3.24
CA TYR A 117 15.14 0.02 -3.02
C TYR A 117 14.39 1.22 -3.62
N ILE A 118 14.23 2.26 -2.82
CA ILE A 118 13.65 3.55 -3.21
C ILE A 118 14.45 4.67 -2.56
N ASP A 119 14.49 5.84 -3.18
CA ASP A 119 15.17 7.03 -2.63
C ASP A 119 14.43 7.53 -1.38
N LEU A 120 14.97 7.16 -0.21
CA LEU A 120 14.38 7.49 1.09
C LEU A 120 14.43 9.00 1.37
N LYS A 121 15.53 9.68 1.00
CA LYS A 121 15.71 11.13 1.23
C LYS A 121 14.64 11.92 0.48
N LYS A 122 14.46 11.63 -0.81
CA LYS A 122 13.41 12.28 -1.62
C LYS A 122 12.01 11.93 -1.12
N SER A 123 11.79 10.69 -0.68
CA SER A 123 10.49 10.25 -0.14
C SER A 123 10.13 10.99 1.15
N ILE A 124 11.10 11.17 2.06
CA ILE A 124 10.91 11.94 3.31
C ILE A 124 10.59 13.40 3.01
N ASN A 125 11.39 14.03 2.15
CA ASN A 125 11.18 15.44 1.80
C ASN A 125 9.78 15.67 1.18
N PHE A 126 9.38 14.81 0.26
CA PHE A 126 8.02 14.87 -0.30
C PHE A 126 6.95 14.68 0.77
N PHE A 127 7.11 13.67 1.64
CA PHE A 127 6.15 13.40 2.71
C PHE A 127 5.97 14.61 3.63
N LEU A 128 7.04 15.29 4.01
CA LEU A 128 6.96 16.47 4.88
C LEU A 128 6.15 17.59 4.24
N ILE A 129 6.35 17.85 2.95
CA ILE A 129 5.58 18.84 2.16
C ILE A 129 4.11 18.43 2.12
N GLU A 130 3.84 17.18 1.81
CA GLU A 130 2.49 16.66 1.70
C GLU A 130 1.74 16.64 3.04
N GLN A 131 2.44 16.35 4.12
CA GLN A 131 1.89 16.43 5.47
C GLN A 131 1.43 17.85 5.81
N GLU A 132 2.26 18.85 5.55
CA GLU A 132 1.90 20.26 5.81
C GLU A 132 0.76 20.72 4.90
N ARG A 133 0.75 20.30 3.63
CA ARG A 133 -0.37 20.55 2.71
C ARG A 133 -1.68 19.99 3.25
N LYS A 134 -1.70 18.72 3.65
CA LYS A 134 -2.89 18.09 4.21
C LYS A 134 -3.31 18.69 5.55
N LYS A 135 -2.36 19.05 6.39
CA LYS A 135 -2.65 19.73 7.66
C LYS A 135 -3.35 21.08 7.44
N LYS A 136 -2.88 21.88 6.47
CA LYS A 136 -3.54 23.13 6.08
C LYS A 136 -4.95 22.91 5.53
N LEU A 137 -5.13 21.88 4.69
CA LEU A 137 -6.41 21.54 4.07
C LEU A 137 -7.44 21.05 5.09
N LEU A 138 -7.04 20.16 5.98
CA LEU A 138 -7.94 19.45 6.90
C LEU A 138 -8.10 20.16 8.25
N LYS A 139 -7.18 21.08 8.59
CA LYS A 139 -7.18 21.82 9.87
C LYS A 139 -7.31 20.87 11.08
N SER A 140 -8.31 21.08 11.93
CA SER A 140 -8.59 20.24 13.11
C SER A 140 -8.95 18.78 12.79
N LYS A 141 -9.34 18.48 11.55
CA LYS A 141 -9.63 17.11 11.10
C LYS A 141 -8.39 16.33 10.66
N PHE A 142 -7.22 16.95 10.68
CA PHE A 142 -5.99 16.29 10.30
C PHE A 142 -5.55 15.28 11.38
N GLU A 143 -5.50 14.01 11.01
CA GLU A 143 -5.02 12.92 11.89
C GLU A 143 -3.66 12.37 11.47
N GLY A 144 -3.27 12.64 10.24
CA GLY A 144 -2.04 12.16 9.64
C GLY A 144 -2.25 11.71 8.21
N VAL A 145 -1.14 11.43 7.52
CA VAL A 145 -1.16 11.01 6.12
C VAL A 145 -0.26 9.79 5.91
N ILE A 146 -0.65 8.95 4.97
CA ILE A 146 0.10 7.81 4.47
C ILE A 146 0.36 8.05 2.98
N CYS A 147 1.64 8.15 2.58
CA CYS A 147 2.02 8.18 1.18
C CYS A 147 2.42 6.77 0.75
N SER A 148 1.80 6.30 -0.33
CA SER A 148 2.16 5.04 -0.98
C SER A 148 2.93 5.30 -2.27
N LYS A 149 3.57 4.24 -2.79
CA LYS A 149 4.26 4.30 -4.07
C LYS A 149 3.33 4.53 -5.25
N ARG A 150 2.10 4.00 -5.21
CA ARG A 150 1.12 4.04 -6.30
C ARG A 150 -0.30 4.00 -5.82
N PHE A 151 -1.16 4.68 -6.55
CA PHE A 151 -2.60 4.44 -6.60
C PHE A 151 -3.04 4.10 -8.02
N TYR A 152 -4.16 3.43 -8.13
CA TYR A 152 -4.89 3.30 -9.38
C TYR A 152 -6.06 4.28 -9.42
N LEU A 153 -6.14 5.11 -10.46
CA LEU A 153 -7.25 6.02 -10.65
C LEU A 153 -8.57 5.29 -10.93
N THR A 154 -8.46 4.23 -11.72
CA THR A 154 -9.61 3.49 -12.24
C THR A 154 -10.06 2.34 -11.32
N MET A 155 -9.31 2.07 -10.27
CA MET A 155 -9.60 1.00 -9.31
C MET A 155 -9.64 1.59 -7.91
N PRO A 156 -10.83 1.89 -7.37
CA PRO A 156 -11.00 2.37 -6.02
C PRO A 156 -10.30 1.47 -5.02
N TYR A 157 -9.74 2.08 -3.97
CA TYR A 157 -9.07 1.42 -2.86
C TYR A 157 -7.76 0.70 -3.18
N TRP A 158 -7.31 0.68 -4.43
CA TRP A 158 -6.06 -0.01 -4.75
C TRP A 158 -4.83 0.82 -4.40
N LEU A 159 -4.23 0.48 -3.28
CA LEU A 159 -3.03 1.07 -2.72
C LEU A 159 -1.86 0.09 -2.82
N SER A 160 -0.75 0.49 -3.47
CA SER A 160 0.43 -0.37 -3.55
C SER A 160 1.01 -0.65 -2.16
N ASP A 161 1.25 -1.91 -1.87
CA ASP A 161 1.79 -2.41 -0.60
C ASP A 161 3.33 -2.39 -0.50
N PHE A 162 4.02 -2.02 -1.58
CA PHE A 162 5.48 -2.08 -1.64
C PHE A 162 6.19 -1.11 -0.70
N PHE A 163 5.65 0.09 -0.57
CA PHE A 163 6.25 1.18 0.18
C PHE A 163 5.19 2.07 0.81
N TYR A 164 5.40 2.40 2.08
CA TYR A 164 4.62 3.40 2.80
C TYR A 164 5.53 4.36 3.55
N ILE A 165 5.17 5.62 3.60
CA ILE A 165 5.70 6.60 4.52
C ILE A 165 4.53 7.38 5.12
N GLY A 166 4.52 7.57 6.43
CA GLY A 166 3.40 8.23 7.09
C GLY A 166 3.68 8.60 8.54
N ASN A 167 2.73 9.33 9.12
CA ASN A 167 2.73 9.55 10.55
C ASN A 167 2.69 8.19 11.26
N LYS A 168 3.56 7.99 12.26
CA LYS A 168 3.71 6.69 12.95
C LYS A 168 2.38 6.14 13.45
N ASP A 169 1.56 6.98 14.10
CA ASP A 169 0.33 6.51 14.71
C ASP A 169 -0.74 6.13 13.68
N ILE A 170 -0.84 6.86 12.56
CA ILE A 170 -1.76 6.52 11.47
C ILE A 170 -1.31 5.22 10.78
N LEU A 171 -0.01 5.05 10.50
CA LEU A 171 0.52 3.80 9.96
C LEU A 171 0.31 2.63 10.91
N LYS A 172 0.50 2.83 12.22
CA LYS A 172 0.24 1.81 13.23
C LYS A 172 -1.23 1.38 13.22
N LYS A 173 -2.17 2.34 13.16
CA LYS A 173 -3.62 2.06 13.02
C LYS A 173 -3.92 1.33 11.72
N PHE A 174 -3.31 1.74 10.60
CA PHE A 174 -3.47 1.10 9.29
C PHE A 174 -3.05 -0.37 9.34
N PHE A 175 -1.85 -0.67 9.84
CA PHE A 175 -1.38 -2.04 9.96
C PHE A 175 -2.20 -2.86 10.98
N TYR A 176 -2.58 -2.26 12.10
CA TYR A 176 -3.42 -2.94 13.09
C TYR A 176 -4.80 -3.30 12.56
N SER A 177 -5.42 -2.45 11.76
CA SER A 177 -6.73 -2.73 11.17
C SER A 177 -6.72 -4.00 10.33
N GLN A 178 -5.62 -4.27 9.62
CA GLN A 178 -5.45 -5.48 8.82
C GLN A 178 -5.41 -6.75 9.68
N ILE A 179 -4.74 -6.67 10.82
CA ILE A 179 -4.62 -7.80 11.76
C ILE A 179 -5.94 -8.03 12.48
N LYS A 180 -6.57 -6.94 12.95
CA LYS A 180 -7.85 -6.99 13.67
C LYS A 180 -8.96 -7.62 12.84
N TYR A 181 -9.01 -7.29 11.55
CA TYR A 181 -10.04 -7.78 10.64
C TYR A 181 -9.53 -8.86 9.68
N LYS A 182 -8.52 -9.63 10.07
CA LYS A 182 -7.93 -10.68 9.23
C LYS A 182 -8.92 -11.73 8.72
N GLN A 183 -10.00 -11.97 9.46
CA GLN A 183 -11.06 -12.93 9.11
C GLN A 183 -12.24 -12.30 8.37
N LYS A 184 -12.23 -10.96 8.18
CA LYS A 184 -13.30 -10.27 7.45
C LYS A 184 -12.83 -9.90 6.05
N ARG A 185 -13.67 -10.19 5.06
CA ARG A 185 -13.54 -9.64 3.71
C ARG A 185 -14.27 -8.31 3.65
N PHE A 186 -13.69 -7.36 2.97
CA PHE A 186 -14.27 -6.06 2.69
C PHE A 186 -14.21 -5.84 1.18
N GLY A 187 -15.38 -5.60 0.57
CA GLY A 187 -15.49 -5.39 -0.85
C GLY A 187 -15.38 -6.66 -1.71
N GLN A 188 -15.58 -6.49 -3.00
CA GLN A 188 -15.54 -7.56 -3.99
C GLN A 188 -14.10 -7.95 -4.32
N VAL A 189 -13.48 -8.75 -3.48
CA VAL A 189 -12.07 -9.15 -3.62
C VAL A 189 -11.87 -10.30 -4.62
N GLU A 190 -12.92 -10.80 -5.26
CA GLU A 190 -12.84 -11.98 -6.13
C GLU A 190 -12.04 -11.76 -7.40
N VAL A 191 -11.69 -10.53 -7.73
CA VAL A 191 -10.99 -10.20 -8.97
C VAL A 191 -9.48 -10.07 -8.79
N GLY A 192 -8.91 -10.67 -7.80
CA GLY A 192 -7.45 -10.77 -7.65
C GLY A 192 -6.75 -9.47 -7.27
N LEU A 193 -7.44 -8.50 -6.68
CA LEU A 193 -6.89 -7.22 -6.24
C LEU A 193 -6.99 -7.07 -4.72
N PRO A 194 -6.13 -7.78 -4.02
CA PRO A 194 -6.12 -7.82 -2.56
C PRO A 194 -5.83 -6.47 -1.89
N GLU A 195 -5.31 -5.50 -2.60
CA GLU A 195 -4.89 -4.19 -2.07
C GLU A 195 -6.07 -3.32 -1.64
N GLY A 196 -7.22 -3.46 -2.30
CA GLY A 196 -8.44 -2.70 -1.97
C GLY A 196 -8.98 -3.00 -0.59
N ASP A 197 -8.92 -4.26 -0.19
CA ASP A 197 -9.33 -4.71 1.14
C ASP A 197 -8.59 -3.97 2.28
N SER A 198 -7.33 -3.60 2.05
CA SER A 198 -6.53 -2.91 3.07
C SER A 198 -7.05 -1.52 3.39
N VAL A 199 -7.45 -0.75 2.39
CA VAL A 199 -8.04 0.57 2.59
C VAL A 199 -9.41 0.46 3.25
N LEU A 200 -10.25 -0.46 2.80
CA LEU A 200 -11.57 -0.68 3.38
C LEU A 200 -11.51 -1.10 4.85
N LYS A 201 -10.62 -2.01 5.23
CA LYS A 201 -10.39 -2.39 6.63
C LYS A 201 -9.98 -1.20 7.49
N PHE A 202 -9.15 -0.33 6.96
CA PHE A 202 -8.72 0.88 7.66
C PHE A 202 -9.86 1.89 7.80
N LEU A 203 -10.68 2.10 6.76
CA LEU A 203 -11.87 2.95 6.84
C LEU A 203 -12.88 2.38 7.84
N TYR A 204 -13.15 1.08 7.80
CA TYR A 204 -14.02 0.43 8.76
C TYR A 204 -13.52 0.56 10.20
N PHE A 205 -12.21 0.46 10.41
CA PHE A 205 -11.60 0.71 11.72
C PHE A 205 -11.88 2.12 12.24
N ASN A 206 -11.91 3.10 11.34
CA ASN A 206 -12.19 4.50 11.65
C ASN A 206 -13.65 4.91 11.43
N ARG A 207 -14.59 3.97 11.25
CA ARG A 207 -15.97 4.21 10.82
C ARG A 207 -16.76 5.24 11.64
N LYS A 208 -16.51 5.31 12.95
CA LYS A 208 -17.16 6.29 13.84
C LYS A 208 -16.86 7.75 13.46
N LYS A 209 -15.81 7.99 12.68
CA LYS A 209 -15.38 9.31 12.21
C LYS A 209 -15.91 9.64 10.81
N ILE A 210 -16.49 8.68 10.12
CA ILE A 210 -17.01 8.86 8.77
C ILE A 210 -18.46 9.29 8.88
N LYS A 211 -18.76 10.50 8.39
CA LYS A 211 -20.13 11.03 8.36
C LYS A 211 -21.00 10.12 7.48
N ASN A 212 -22.21 9.82 7.94
CA ASN A 212 -23.18 8.96 7.23
C ASN A 212 -22.63 7.54 6.96
N PHE A 213 -21.79 7.04 7.85
CA PHE A 213 -21.33 5.66 7.77
C PHE A 213 -22.50 4.69 7.90
N ASN A 214 -22.65 3.79 6.92
CA ASN A 214 -23.59 2.69 6.99
C ASN A 214 -22.82 1.38 6.81
N GLU A 215 -22.94 0.47 7.77
CA GLU A 215 -22.20 -0.79 7.81
C GLU A 215 -22.50 -1.70 6.63
N LYS A 216 -23.76 -1.72 6.17
CA LYS A 216 -24.19 -2.53 5.00
C LYS A 216 -23.39 -2.26 3.72
N ASN A 217 -22.77 -1.08 3.59
CA ASN A 217 -21.99 -0.73 2.40
C ASN A 217 -20.56 -1.24 2.42
N PHE A 218 -20.07 -1.61 3.61
CA PHE A 218 -18.73 -2.21 3.76
C PHE A 218 -18.76 -3.72 3.61
N PHE A 219 -19.94 -4.30 3.67
CA PHE A 219 -20.19 -5.72 3.50
C PHE A 219 -21.35 -5.86 2.49
N PRO A 220 -21.17 -5.47 1.22
CA PRO A 220 -22.14 -5.80 0.21
C PRO A 220 -22.32 -7.30 0.22
N ASP A 221 -23.56 -7.77 0.13
CA ASP A 221 -23.84 -9.17 -0.09
C ASP A 221 -23.00 -9.61 -1.28
N LEU A 222 -22.10 -10.56 -1.05
CA LEU A 222 -21.22 -11.05 -2.11
C LEU A 222 -22.11 -11.54 -3.25
N PRO A 223 -21.90 -11.07 -4.48
CA PRO A 223 -22.67 -11.57 -5.61
C PRO A 223 -22.48 -13.08 -5.68
N LYS A 224 -23.60 -13.79 -5.78
CA LYS A 224 -23.61 -15.27 -5.83
C LYS A 224 -22.92 -15.82 -7.07
N LYS A 225 -22.64 -14.97 -8.08
CA LYS A 225 -21.93 -15.32 -9.32
C LYS A 225 -20.93 -14.23 -9.69
N LEU A 226 -19.80 -14.65 -10.29
CA LEU A 226 -18.73 -13.76 -10.77
C LEU A 226 -19.21 -12.69 -11.77
N ASP A 227 -20.27 -12.98 -12.52
CA ASP A 227 -20.80 -12.09 -13.56
C ASP A 227 -21.50 -10.85 -12.99
N ASP A 228 -21.97 -10.89 -11.72
CA ASP A 228 -22.61 -9.77 -11.05
C ASP A 228 -21.61 -8.81 -10.40
N SER A 229 -20.33 -9.18 -10.35
CA SER A 229 -19.30 -8.51 -9.54
C SER A 229 -18.76 -7.21 -10.15
N TYR A 230 -19.03 -6.94 -11.42
CA TYR A 230 -18.51 -5.77 -12.15
C TYR A 230 -19.53 -4.68 -12.40
N SER A 231 -20.77 -4.90 -12.03
CA SER A 231 -21.77 -3.87 -12.12
C SER A 231 -21.56 -2.83 -11.02
N ALA A 232 -20.80 -1.84 -11.39
CA ALA A 232 -20.83 -0.57 -10.73
C ALA A 232 -20.16 -0.51 -9.34
N PHE A 233 -18.96 0.01 -9.30
CA PHE A 233 -18.61 0.85 -8.18
C PHE A 233 -19.74 1.87 -8.02
N SER A 234 -20.52 1.73 -6.97
CA SER A 234 -21.60 2.66 -6.68
C SER A 234 -21.00 4.05 -6.42
N GLU A 235 -21.75 5.12 -6.67
CA GLU A 235 -21.35 6.49 -6.31
C GLU A 235 -20.83 6.57 -4.88
N ARG A 236 -21.31 5.72 -4.03
CA ARG A 236 -20.95 5.61 -2.64
C ARG A 236 -19.57 5.02 -2.39
N GLU A 237 -19.13 4.01 -3.15
CA GLU A 237 -17.77 3.49 -3.08
C GLU A 237 -16.76 4.51 -3.58
N PHE A 238 -17.12 5.27 -4.59
CA PHE A 238 -16.36 6.43 -5.04
C PHE A 238 -16.25 7.50 -3.97
N TYR A 239 -17.35 7.83 -3.28
CA TYR A 239 -17.33 8.78 -2.18
C TYR A 239 -16.38 8.35 -1.06
N LEU A 240 -16.45 7.09 -0.65
CA LEU A 240 -15.56 6.55 0.38
C LEU A 240 -14.10 6.53 -0.05
N TRP A 241 -13.84 6.23 -1.31
CA TRP A 241 -12.50 6.28 -1.88
C TRP A 241 -11.96 7.71 -1.90
N GLN A 242 -12.73 8.66 -2.38
CA GLN A 242 -12.38 10.09 -2.36
C GLN A 242 -12.15 10.58 -0.93
N TYR A 243 -13.05 10.21 -0.01
CA TYR A 243 -12.88 10.52 1.40
C TYR A 243 -11.54 9.97 1.93
N SER A 244 -11.22 8.72 1.63
CA SER A 244 -9.99 8.08 2.09
C SER A 244 -8.74 8.78 1.57
N ILE A 245 -8.73 9.12 0.28
CA ILE A 245 -7.65 9.85 -0.37
C ILE A 245 -7.51 11.25 0.24
N ARG A 246 -8.62 11.98 0.32
CA ARG A 246 -8.61 13.32 0.91
C ARG A 246 -8.12 13.31 2.33
N GLN A 247 -8.58 12.37 3.15
CA GLN A 247 -8.33 12.34 4.58
C GLN A 247 -6.97 11.71 4.93
N TYR A 248 -6.63 10.56 4.35
CA TYR A 248 -5.54 9.74 4.86
C TYR A 248 -4.42 9.44 3.86
N PHE A 249 -4.71 9.34 2.56
CA PHE A 249 -3.74 8.79 1.62
C PHE A 249 -3.20 9.84 0.65
N SER A 250 -1.97 9.60 0.20
CA SER A 250 -1.31 10.34 -0.87
C SER A 250 -0.37 9.42 -1.65
N VAL A 251 0.19 9.90 -2.76
CA VAL A 251 1.05 9.12 -3.64
C VAL A 251 2.40 9.80 -3.84
N LEU A 252 3.47 9.01 -3.84
CA LEU A 252 4.78 9.51 -4.20
C LEU A 252 4.83 9.85 -5.70
N PRO A 253 5.38 11.03 -6.06
CA PRO A 253 5.47 11.44 -7.44
C PRO A 253 6.40 10.54 -8.26
N TYR A 254 6.14 10.47 -9.55
CA TYR A 254 6.90 9.66 -10.50
C TYR A 254 8.41 9.90 -10.44
N LYS A 255 8.84 11.17 -10.31
CA LYS A 255 10.26 11.54 -10.20
C LYS A 255 11.01 10.83 -9.06
N ILE A 256 10.30 10.40 -8.01
CA ILE A 256 10.84 9.62 -6.91
C ILE A 256 10.77 8.12 -7.23
N THR A 257 9.63 7.67 -7.76
CA THR A 257 9.37 6.24 -7.94
C THR A 257 10.02 5.64 -9.19
N LYS A 258 10.40 6.46 -10.19
CA LYS A 258 11.07 6.00 -11.43
C LYS A 258 12.41 5.31 -11.21
N SER A 259 13.11 5.63 -10.11
CA SER A 259 14.40 5.03 -9.76
C SER A 259 14.29 3.82 -8.84
N THR A 260 13.06 3.33 -8.62
CA THR A 260 12.85 2.15 -7.76
C THR A 260 13.48 0.91 -8.36
N ILE A 261 14.21 0.15 -7.54
CA ILE A 261 14.77 -1.15 -7.88
C ILE A 261 14.01 -2.21 -7.07
N PHE A 262 13.53 -3.23 -7.73
CA PHE A 262 12.84 -4.35 -7.11
C PHE A 262 13.48 -5.66 -7.54
N LYS A 263 13.95 -6.45 -6.58
CA LYS A 263 14.69 -7.69 -6.83
C LYS A 263 15.85 -7.50 -7.82
N GLY A 264 16.63 -6.43 -7.64
CA GLY A 264 17.80 -6.11 -8.47
C GLY A 264 17.50 -5.43 -9.81
N GLU A 265 16.25 -5.41 -10.26
CA GLU A 265 15.85 -4.84 -11.54
C GLU A 265 15.18 -3.47 -11.38
N LYS A 266 15.33 -2.60 -12.38
CA LYS A 266 14.53 -1.35 -12.41
C LYS A 266 13.05 -1.70 -12.49
N TYR A 267 12.33 -1.40 -11.42
CA TYR A 267 10.91 -1.70 -11.29
C TYR A 267 10.09 -0.49 -11.68
N TYR A 268 10.08 -0.19 -12.98
CA TYR A 268 9.18 0.82 -13.49
C TYR A 268 8.73 0.48 -14.92
N LYS A 269 7.43 0.25 -15.06
CA LYS A 269 6.74 0.44 -16.34
C LYS A 269 5.84 1.66 -16.17
N TYR A 270 6.09 2.70 -16.96
CA TYR A 270 5.14 3.81 -17.05
C TYR A 270 3.80 3.23 -17.50
N ASN A 271 2.79 3.45 -16.71
CA ASN A 271 1.43 3.10 -17.09
C ASN A 271 0.58 4.34 -16.88
N LYS A 272 -0.04 4.84 -17.96
CA LYS A 272 -0.92 6.01 -17.96
C LYS A 272 -2.11 5.91 -16.99
N TYR A 273 -2.42 4.72 -16.53
CA TYR A 273 -3.50 4.46 -15.57
C TYR A 273 -3.09 4.62 -14.10
N PHE A 274 -1.80 4.89 -13.84
CA PHE A 274 -1.34 5.19 -12.49
C PHE A 274 -1.30 6.68 -12.24
N ILE A 275 -1.68 7.10 -11.05
CA ILE A 275 -1.38 8.44 -10.57
C ILE A 275 0.11 8.49 -10.25
N HIS A 276 0.82 9.30 -11.02
CA HIS A 276 2.27 9.43 -10.90
C HIS A 276 2.70 10.76 -10.29
N ASP A 277 1.75 11.68 -10.05
CA ASP A 277 2.06 13.01 -9.54
C ASP A 277 0.98 13.49 -8.57
N SER A 278 1.44 14.05 -7.44
CA SER A 278 0.55 14.68 -6.47
C SER A 278 -0.14 15.93 -7.03
N ASN A 279 0.46 16.62 -8.00
CA ASN A 279 -0.17 17.77 -8.66
C ASN A 279 -1.30 17.32 -9.61
N ASN A 280 -1.10 16.22 -10.34
CA ASN A 280 -2.18 15.59 -11.09
C ASN A 280 -3.26 15.01 -10.17
N PHE A 281 -2.89 14.63 -8.95
CA PHE A 281 -3.82 14.19 -7.93
C PHE A 281 -4.64 15.36 -7.35
N LEU A 282 -4.04 16.52 -7.14
CA LEU A 282 -4.72 17.75 -6.70
C LEU A 282 -5.59 18.34 -7.80
N ASN A 283 -5.11 18.32 -9.03
CA ASN A 283 -5.89 18.72 -10.20
C ASN A 283 -6.94 17.66 -10.52
N ALA A 284 -6.68 16.37 -10.27
CA ALA A 284 -7.68 15.33 -10.29
C ALA A 284 -8.68 15.47 -9.14
N GLU A 285 -8.26 15.89 -7.93
CA GLU A 285 -9.19 16.17 -6.83
C GLU A 285 -10.11 17.34 -7.14
N LYS A 286 -9.59 18.41 -7.77
CA LYS A 286 -10.40 19.54 -8.29
C LYS A 286 -11.15 19.21 -9.59
N ASN A 287 -10.47 18.59 -10.55
CA ASN A 287 -11.04 18.24 -11.85
C ASN A 287 -11.84 16.94 -11.78
N TYR A 288 -11.64 16.10 -10.77
CA TYR A 288 -12.36 14.85 -10.60
C TYR A 288 -13.72 15.08 -9.96
N ILE A 289 -13.85 16.05 -9.06
CA ILE A 289 -15.18 16.54 -8.62
C ILE A 289 -15.90 17.15 -9.83
N ASN A 290 -15.25 18.02 -10.58
CA ASN A 290 -15.79 18.62 -11.82
C ASN A 290 -15.97 17.59 -12.95
N LEU A 291 -15.12 16.57 -13.01
CA LEU A 291 -15.21 15.47 -13.96
C LEU A 291 -16.31 14.48 -13.56
N LEU A 292 -16.47 14.18 -12.28
CA LEU A 292 -17.58 13.34 -11.80
C LEU A 292 -18.92 14.06 -11.90
N GLU A 293 -18.97 15.35 -11.61
CA GLU A 293 -20.17 16.17 -11.88
C GLU A 293 -20.50 16.22 -13.37
N LYS A 294 -19.53 16.37 -14.25
CA LYS A 294 -19.70 16.30 -15.71
C LYS A 294 -19.87 14.90 -16.26
N LEU A 295 -19.30 13.91 -15.60
CA LEU A 295 -19.33 12.50 -16.02
C LEU A 295 -20.48 11.74 -15.37
N SER A 296 -21.08 12.22 -14.27
CA SER A 296 -22.31 11.62 -13.74
C SER A 296 -23.44 11.61 -14.79
N TYR A 297 -23.44 12.57 -15.71
CA TYR A 297 -24.36 12.62 -16.87
C TYR A 297 -23.94 11.75 -18.08
N LYS A 298 -22.64 11.46 -18.27
CA LYS A 298 -22.14 10.69 -19.43
C LYS A 298 -21.46 9.36 -19.05
N LEU A 299 -21.20 9.13 -17.78
CA LEU A 299 -20.31 8.08 -17.29
C LEU A 299 -20.96 6.73 -17.11
N ASN A 300 -22.27 6.67 -16.95
CA ASN A 300 -22.95 5.38 -16.86
C ASN A 300 -22.66 4.46 -18.06
N THR A 301 -22.40 5.03 -19.25
CA THR A 301 -22.09 4.23 -20.43
C THR A 301 -20.58 4.08 -20.68
N PHE A 302 -19.79 5.12 -20.49
CA PHE A 302 -18.38 5.13 -20.91
C PHE A 302 -17.42 4.53 -19.92
N ILE A 303 -17.66 4.65 -18.61
CA ILE A 303 -16.89 3.94 -17.58
C ILE A 303 -17.24 2.46 -17.61
N ILE A 304 -18.50 2.12 -17.77
CA ILE A 304 -18.94 0.73 -17.95
C ILE A 304 -18.23 0.12 -19.15
N LEU A 305 -18.23 0.78 -20.31
CA LEU A 305 -17.53 0.31 -21.50
C LEU A 305 -16.00 0.24 -21.31
N LYS A 306 -15.40 1.21 -20.63
CA LYS A 306 -13.95 1.20 -20.37
C LYS A 306 -13.53 0.17 -19.34
N HIS A 307 -14.35 -0.08 -18.32
CA HIS A 307 -14.15 -1.17 -17.36
C HIS A 307 -14.38 -2.54 -18.01
N ILE A 308 -15.38 -2.69 -18.84
CA ILE A 308 -15.61 -3.89 -19.65
C ILE A 308 -14.40 -4.11 -20.58
N PHE A 309 -13.89 -3.09 -21.23
CA PHE A 309 -12.72 -3.19 -22.12
C PHE A 309 -11.43 -3.55 -21.37
N CYS A 310 -11.19 -2.95 -20.20
CA CYS A 310 -10.06 -3.31 -19.34
C CYS A 310 -10.20 -4.73 -18.78
N TYR A 311 -11.39 -5.16 -18.47
CA TYR A 311 -11.70 -6.51 -17.98
C TYR A 311 -11.55 -7.58 -19.06
N ILE A 312 -12.09 -7.32 -20.24
CA ILE A 312 -11.94 -8.24 -21.40
C ILE A 312 -10.46 -8.38 -21.74
N ASN A 313 -9.70 -7.30 -21.81
CA ASN A 313 -8.25 -7.35 -22.05
C ASN A 313 -7.49 -8.04 -20.91
N PHE A 314 -7.86 -7.84 -19.66
CA PHE A 314 -7.20 -8.49 -18.52
C PHE A 314 -7.46 -10.00 -18.49
N ASN A 315 -8.71 -10.42 -18.71
CA ASN A 315 -9.05 -11.84 -18.78
C ASN A 315 -8.53 -12.52 -20.05
N TYR A 316 -8.47 -11.81 -21.16
CA TYR A 316 -7.82 -12.29 -22.37
C TYR A 316 -6.32 -12.53 -22.16
N ILE A 317 -5.63 -11.58 -21.52
CA ILE A 317 -4.21 -11.69 -21.17
C ILE A 317 -4.01 -12.80 -20.13
N LYS A 318 -4.89 -12.93 -19.13
CA LYS A 318 -4.84 -14.00 -18.14
C LYS A 318 -4.98 -15.37 -18.76
N ARG A 319 -5.98 -15.59 -19.60
CA ARG A 319 -6.18 -16.86 -20.34
C ARG A 319 -5.02 -17.19 -21.26
N LYS A 320 -4.40 -16.19 -21.90
CA LYS A 320 -3.22 -16.38 -22.77
C LYS A 320 -1.95 -16.70 -21.99
N LEU A 321 -1.89 -16.34 -20.70
CA LEU A 321 -0.77 -16.66 -19.80
C LEU A 321 -0.96 -18.00 -19.08
N GLU A 322 -2.20 -18.44 -18.90
CA GLU A 322 -2.54 -19.73 -18.29
C GLU A 322 -2.48 -20.90 -19.29
N ASN A 323 -2.55 -20.60 -20.60
CA ASN A 323 -2.47 -21.58 -21.71
C ASN A 323 -1.07 -21.66 -22.34
N LYS A 324 -0.04 -21.11 -21.69
CA LYS A 324 1.38 -21.29 -21.97
C LYS A 324 2.10 -21.89 -20.75
#